data_b4b9ef5be7fb287b35db768662deb087
#
_entry.id   b4b9ef5be7fb287b35db768662deb087
#
_cell.length_a   1.000
_cell.length_b   1.000
_cell.length_c   1.000
_cell.angle_alpha   90.00
_cell.angle_beta   90.00
_cell.angle_gamma   90.00
#
_symmetry.space_group_name_H-M   'P 1'
#
loop_
_entity.id
_entity.type
_entity.pdbx_description
1 polymer ?
#
loop_
_entity_poly.entity_id
_entity_poly.type
_entity_poly.pdbx_seq_one_letter_code
_entity_poly.pdbx_strand_id
1 'polypeptide(L)'
;MSITTGMKGTATKIVTENDTAKVVKSGSLPVLATPVLSALMEEAACDAVKEGLAEGETTVGGFIGLAHKQPTLVGSTVRAEATVTVVKGKKITLHLIAYDEGGEIG
;
A
#
# COMPACT_ATOMS: atom_id res chain seq x y z
N MET A 1 -16.77 -3.71 15.06
CA MET A 1 -15.62 -3.97 14.21
C MET A 1 -15.42 -5.47 14.11
N SER A 2 -15.46 -6.00 12.91
CA SER A 2 -15.41 -7.45 12.66
C SER A 2 -14.20 -7.79 11.77
N ILE A 3 -13.05 -7.27 12.12
CA ILE A 3 -11.80 -7.51 11.39
C ILE A 3 -11.13 -8.75 11.96
N THR A 4 -10.78 -9.70 11.07
CA THR A 4 -10.15 -10.95 11.45
C THR A 4 -8.86 -11.17 10.65
N THR A 5 -7.96 -11.98 11.20
CA THR A 5 -6.74 -12.36 10.49
C THR A 5 -7.07 -13.08 9.20
N GLY A 6 -6.26 -12.86 8.18
CA GLY A 6 -6.48 -13.45 6.86
C GLY A 6 -7.32 -12.60 5.91
N MET A 7 -7.97 -11.54 6.38
CA MET A 7 -8.66 -10.60 5.49
C MET A 7 -7.65 -9.94 4.56
N LYS A 8 -8.00 -9.85 3.28
CA LYS A 8 -7.10 -9.38 2.23
C LYS A 8 -7.69 -8.23 1.44
N GLY A 9 -6.81 -7.38 0.94
CA GLY A 9 -7.18 -6.28 0.08
C GLY A 9 -6.11 -5.99 -0.94
N THR A 10 -6.49 -5.28 -1.99
CA THR A 10 -5.59 -4.92 -3.08
C THR A 10 -5.83 -3.48 -3.51
N ALA A 11 -4.80 -2.89 -4.11
CA ALA A 11 -4.91 -1.61 -4.80
C ALA A 11 -3.96 -1.64 -5.99
N THR A 12 -4.36 -1.03 -7.08
CA THR A 12 -3.55 -0.96 -8.30
C THR A 12 -3.44 0.47 -8.79
N LYS A 13 -2.34 0.76 -9.45
CA LYS A 13 -2.08 2.08 -10.02
C LYS A 13 -1.16 1.95 -11.22
N ILE A 14 -1.44 2.73 -12.26
CA ILE A 14 -0.50 2.93 -13.36
C ILE A 14 0.37 4.13 -12.95
N VAL A 15 1.68 3.95 -12.95
CA VAL A 15 2.63 5.00 -12.55
C VAL A 15 2.59 6.13 -13.59
N THR A 16 2.29 7.34 -13.12
CA THR A 16 2.31 8.55 -13.96
C THR A 16 3.54 9.39 -13.63
N GLU A 17 3.80 10.40 -14.45
CA GLU A 17 4.92 11.31 -14.22
C GLU A 17 4.82 12.02 -12.86
N ASN A 18 3.59 12.34 -12.41
CA ASN A 18 3.35 12.97 -11.11
C ASN A 18 3.64 12.05 -9.92
N ASP A 19 3.79 10.75 -10.16
CA ASP A 19 4.08 9.76 -9.12
C ASP A 19 5.58 9.53 -8.94
N THR A 20 6.42 10.23 -9.71
CA THR A 20 7.86 10.00 -9.67
C THR A 20 8.53 10.68 -8.48
N ALA A 21 9.63 10.10 -8.02
CA ALA A 21 10.43 10.67 -6.94
C ALA A 21 10.89 12.10 -7.27
N LYS A 22 11.22 12.37 -8.53
CA LYS A 22 11.61 13.69 -9.00
C LYS A 22 10.52 14.74 -8.79
N VAL A 23 9.28 14.43 -9.16
CA VAL A 23 8.14 15.36 -9.05
C VAL A 23 7.68 15.50 -7.61
N VAL A 24 7.59 14.38 -6.88
CA VAL A 24 7.19 14.36 -5.46
C VAL A 24 8.28 14.94 -4.55
N LYS A 25 9.51 15.06 -5.06
CA LYS A 25 10.69 15.56 -4.34
C LYS A 25 11.18 14.61 -3.24
N SER A 26 10.93 13.32 -3.39
CA SER A 26 11.47 12.28 -2.49
C SER A 26 12.76 11.66 -3.02
N GLY A 27 13.23 12.12 -4.15
CA GLY A 27 14.46 11.69 -4.81
C GLY A 27 14.64 12.44 -6.10
N SER A 28 15.61 12.06 -6.92
CA SER A 28 15.98 12.78 -8.14
C SER A 28 15.64 12.03 -9.44
N LEU A 29 15.23 10.76 -9.33
CA LEU A 29 14.99 9.92 -10.49
C LEU A 29 13.52 9.92 -10.95
N PRO A 30 13.26 9.73 -12.25
CA PRO A 30 11.89 9.68 -12.79
C PRO A 30 11.30 8.27 -12.65
N VAL A 31 11.29 7.73 -11.44
CA VAL A 31 10.73 6.41 -11.09
C VAL A 31 9.73 6.57 -9.95
N LEU A 32 8.90 5.57 -9.74
CA LEU A 32 7.86 5.58 -8.69
C LEU A 32 8.45 6.03 -7.35
N ALA A 33 7.85 7.05 -6.77
CA ALA A 33 8.26 7.58 -5.47
C ALA A 33 7.86 6.64 -4.34
N THR A 34 8.74 6.46 -3.36
CA THR A 34 8.44 5.65 -2.16
C THR A 34 7.20 6.13 -1.42
N PRO A 35 6.97 7.44 -1.20
CA PRO A 35 5.72 7.91 -0.59
C PRO A 35 4.46 7.54 -1.38
N VAL A 36 4.54 7.47 -2.70
CA VAL A 36 3.40 7.07 -3.54
C VAL A 36 3.15 5.57 -3.40
N LEU A 37 4.20 4.76 -3.37
CA LEU A 37 4.08 3.33 -3.10
C LEU A 37 3.48 3.09 -1.72
N SER A 38 3.93 3.83 -0.71
CA SER A 38 3.37 3.77 0.64
C SER A 38 1.87 4.05 0.64
N ALA A 39 1.44 5.11 -0.05
CA ALA A 39 0.01 5.45 -0.14
C ALA A 39 -0.80 4.33 -0.81
N LEU A 40 -0.26 3.70 -1.85
CA LEU A 40 -0.92 2.58 -2.52
C LEU A 40 -1.05 1.36 -1.59
N MET A 41 -0.01 1.07 -0.81
CA MET A 41 -0.05 0.00 0.19
C MET A 41 -1.07 0.28 1.28
N GLU A 42 -1.19 1.53 1.72
CA GLU A 42 -2.20 1.94 2.70
C GLU A 42 -3.61 1.81 2.12
N GLU A 43 -3.79 2.11 0.83
CA GLU A 43 -5.06 1.91 0.14
C GLU A 43 -5.43 0.41 0.11
N ALA A 44 -4.47 -0.47 -0.17
CA ALA A 44 -4.68 -1.92 -0.12
C ALA A 44 -5.07 -2.38 1.30
N ALA A 45 -4.45 -1.79 2.32
CA ALA A 45 -4.78 -2.08 3.72
C ALA A 45 -6.21 -1.65 4.07
N CYS A 46 -6.64 -0.49 3.60
CA CYS A 46 -8.02 -0.03 3.77
C CYS A 46 -9.01 -0.97 3.07
N ASP A 47 -8.66 -1.42 1.86
CA ASP A 47 -9.47 -2.39 1.13
C ASP A 47 -9.60 -3.70 1.90
N ALA A 48 -8.52 -4.15 2.54
CA ALA A 48 -8.52 -5.40 3.30
C ALA A 48 -9.50 -5.40 4.48
N VAL A 49 -9.73 -4.26 5.12
CA VAL A 49 -10.53 -4.18 6.35
C VAL A 49 -11.91 -3.58 6.16
N LYS A 50 -12.23 -3.05 4.99
CA LYS A 50 -13.48 -2.30 4.76
C LYS A 50 -14.73 -3.10 5.09
N GLU A 51 -14.77 -4.40 4.79
CA GLU A 51 -15.92 -5.24 5.05
C GLU A 51 -16.12 -5.53 6.54
N GLY A 52 -15.10 -5.35 7.35
CA GLY A 52 -15.15 -5.57 8.80
C GLY A 52 -15.47 -4.31 9.60
N LEU A 53 -15.60 -3.15 8.94
CA LEU A 53 -15.92 -1.89 9.60
C LEU A 53 -17.42 -1.68 9.64
N ALA A 54 -17.93 -1.27 10.81
CA ALA A 54 -19.32 -0.87 10.97
C ALA A 54 -19.50 0.57 10.47
N GLU A 55 -20.74 0.97 10.25
CA GLU A 55 -21.06 2.35 9.88
C GLU A 55 -20.49 3.33 10.92
N GLY A 56 -19.80 4.35 10.44
CA GLY A 56 -19.16 5.35 11.29
C GLY A 56 -17.79 4.96 11.82
N GLU A 57 -17.34 3.72 11.57
CA GLU A 57 -15.99 3.28 11.92
C GLU A 57 -15.02 3.54 10.78
N THR A 58 -13.77 3.85 11.13
CA THR A 58 -12.69 3.98 10.17
C THR A 58 -11.38 3.55 10.81
N THR A 59 -10.33 3.44 9.99
CA THR A 59 -8.98 3.18 10.46
C THR A 59 -8.07 4.33 10.09
N VAL A 60 -6.99 4.49 10.86
CA VAL A 60 -5.93 5.46 10.56
C VAL A 60 -4.59 4.74 10.62
N GLY A 61 -3.69 5.13 9.74
CA GLY A 61 -2.32 4.61 9.76
C GLY A 61 -1.54 5.20 10.92
N GLY A 62 -0.98 4.35 11.78
CA GLY A 62 -0.12 4.77 12.88
C GLY A 62 1.36 4.45 12.64
N PHE A 63 1.63 3.50 11.76
CA PHE A 63 2.98 3.07 11.42
C PHE A 63 2.98 2.33 10.09
N ILE A 64 3.99 2.55 9.28
CA ILE A 64 4.28 1.73 8.11
C ILE A 64 5.79 1.55 7.99
N GLY A 65 6.24 0.29 7.86
CA GLY A 65 7.62 -0.04 7.56
C GLY A 65 7.69 -0.54 6.12
N LEU A 66 8.45 0.15 5.28
CA LEU A 66 8.51 -0.15 3.85
C LEU A 66 9.95 -0.24 3.38
N ALA A 67 10.29 -1.38 2.75
CA ALA A 67 11.52 -1.54 1.99
C ALA A 67 11.17 -1.46 0.50
N HIS A 68 11.48 -0.34 -0.14
CA HIS A 68 11.27 -0.13 -1.58
C HIS A 68 12.48 -0.70 -2.32
N LYS A 69 12.34 -1.92 -2.83
CA LYS A 69 13.46 -2.76 -3.27
C LYS A 69 13.86 -2.56 -4.74
N GLN A 70 12.91 -2.22 -5.59
CA GLN A 70 13.15 -2.09 -7.03
C GLN A 70 12.46 -0.84 -7.58
N PRO A 71 13.10 -0.14 -8.53
CA PRO A 71 12.47 1.01 -9.18
C PRO A 71 11.38 0.55 -10.16
N THR A 72 10.37 1.40 -10.34
CA THR A 72 9.32 1.17 -11.33
C THR A 72 9.20 2.40 -12.23
N LEU A 73 9.17 2.15 -13.54
CA LEU A 73 9.11 3.22 -14.55
C LEU A 73 7.68 3.74 -14.74
N VAL A 74 7.58 4.97 -15.23
CA VAL A 74 6.31 5.56 -15.68
C VAL A 74 5.68 4.66 -16.73
N GLY A 75 4.37 4.45 -16.62
CA GLY A 75 3.61 3.59 -17.53
C GLY A 75 3.41 2.16 -17.02
N SER A 76 4.20 1.72 -16.06
CA SER A 76 4.05 0.39 -15.45
C SER A 76 2.86 0.35 -14.49
N THR A 77 2.23 -0.82 -14.41
CA THR A 77 1.16 -1.07 -13.43
C THR A 77 1.77 -1.63 -12.15
N VAL A 78 1.40 -1.03 -11.03
CA VAL A 78 1.79 -1.48 -9.70
C VAL A 78 0.58 -2.01 -8.97
N ARG A 79 0.71 -3.18 -8.35
CA ARG A 79 -0.31 -3.79 -7.51
C ARG A 79 0.21 -3.96 -6.10
N ALA A 80 -0.51 -3.45 -5.13
CA ALA A 80 -0.25 -3.68 -3.72
C ALA A 80 -1.26 -4.67 -3.16
N GLU A 81 -0.80 -5.55 -2.27
CA GLU A 81 -1.62 -6.53 -1.58
C GLU A 81 -1.42 -6.39 -0.08
N ALA A 82 -2.50 -6.46 0.67
CA ALA A 82 -2.47 -6.39 2.13
C ALA A 82 -3.19 -7.58 2.73
N THR A 83 -2.64 -8.13 3.82
CA THR A 83 -3.24 -9.23 4.56
C THR A 83 -3.22 -8.89 6.04
N VAL A 84 -4.36 -9.00 6.71
CA VAL A 84 -4.43 -8.81 8.17
C VAL A 84 -3.72 -9.98 8.85
N THR A 85 -2.72 -9.69 9.67
CA THR A 85 -1.92 -10.71 10.35
C THR A 85 -2.17 -10.74 11.86
N VAL A 86 -2.47 -9.60 12.48
CA VAL A 86 -2.72 -9.52 13.93
C VAL A 86 -3.86 -8.55 14.21
N VAL A 87 -4.76 -8.93 15.08
CA VAL A 87 -5.82 -8.04 15.61
C VAL A 87 -5.77 -8.10 17.12
N LYS A 88 -5.49 -6.96 17.76
CA LYS A 88 -5.46 -6.83 19.23
C LYS A 88 -6.29 -5.61 19.61
N GLY A 89 -7.52 -5.83 20.04
CA GLY A 89 -8.44 -4.73 20.36
C GLY A 89 -8.65 -3.84 19.14
N LYS A 90 -8.27 -2.58 19.24
CA LYS A 90 -8.38 -1.61 18.13
C LYS A 90 -7.12 -1.55 17.25
N LYS A 91 -6.08 -2.30 17.59
CA LYS A 91 -4.83 -2.33 16.84
C LYS A 91 -4.84 -3.45 15.81
N ILE A 92 -4.64 -3.10 14.56
CA ILE A 92 -4.63 -4.03 13.43
C ILE A 92 -3.25 -3.96 12.78
N THR A 93 -2.64 -5.11 12.57
CA THR A 93 -1.37 -5.23 11.86
C THR A 93 -1.60 -5.95 10.54
N LEU A 94 -1.02 -5.43 9.47
CA LEU A 94 -1.14 -6.00 8.13
C LEU A 94 0.25 -6.23 7.54
N HIS A 95 0.37 -7.31 6.78
CA HIS A 95 1.52 -7.55 5.90
C HIS A 95 1.21 -6.94 4.54
N LEU A 96 2.16 -6.19 4.01
CA LEU A 96 2.03 -5.49 2.74
C LEU A 96 3.10 -5.97 1.77
N ILE A 97 2.71 -6.15 0.51
CA ILE A 97 3.64 -6.50 -0.55
C ILE A 97 3.19 -5.83 -1.84
N ALA A 98 4.12 -5.39 -2.66
CA ALA A 98 3.81 -4.75 -3.93
C ALA A 98 4.63 -5.34 -5.06
N TYR A 99 4.01 -5.33 -6.23
CA TYR A 99 4.58 -5.87 -7.47
C TYR A 99 4.41 -4.86 -8.61
N ASP A 100 5.35 -4.85 -9.54
CA ASP A 100 5.12 -4.32 -10.88
C ASP A 100 5.16 -5.50 -11.87
N GLU A 101 5.21 -5.19 -13.16
CA GLU A 101 5.22 -6.22 -14.21
C GLU A 101 6.50 -7.08 -14.20
N GLY A 102 7.56 -6.60 -13.56
CA GLY A 102 8.83 -7.31 -13.42
C GLY A 102 8.94 -8.17 -12.16
N GLY A 103 7.99 -8.06 -11.23
CA GLY A 103 7.99 -8.82 -9.98
C GLY A 103 7.86 -7.94 -8.74
N GLU A 104 8.29 -8.46 -7.60
CA GLU A 104 8.18 -7.76 -6.32
C GLU A 104 9.06 -6.51 -6.28
N ILE A 105 8.48 -5.39 -5.86
CA ILE A 105 9.18 -4.11 -5.73
C ILE A 105 9.24 -3.58 -4.29
N GLY A 106 8.45 -4.19 -3.41
CA GLY A 106 8.44 -3.76 -2.02
C GLY A 106 7.56 -4.60 -1.13
#